data_fa946a064e962037acd7ccddf677532f
#
_entry.id   fa946a064e962037acd7ccddf677532f
#
_cell.length_a   1.000
_cell.length_b   1.000
_cell.length_c   1.000
_cell.angle_alpha   90.00
_cell.angle_beta   90.00
_cell.angle_gamma   90.00
#
_symmetry.space_group_name_H-M   'P 1'
#
loop_
_entity.id
_entity.type
_entity.pdbx_description
1 polymer ?
#
loop_
_entity_poly.entity_id
_entity_poly.type
_entity_poly.pdbx_seq_one_letter_code
_entity_poly.pdbx_strand_id
1 'polypeptide(L)'
;MDIETRMHPRIHVNWPTFIKTRQGSIAGKTSDISVAGVFILSSAEPELDQRISILLQPLGAKSIRVIGKMVWSDSFDLGDKIVFGMASRFIAISPEDQQYIADLVEKEAGRGKS
;
A
#
# COMPACT_ATOMS: atom_id res chain seq x y z
N MET A 1 18.47 7.11 3.38
CA MET A 1 17.86 7.42 2.09
C MET A 1 17.12 6.24 1.56
N ASP A 2 15.98 6.46 1.01
CA ASP A 2 15.11 5.40 0.53
C ASP A 2 15.37 5.13 -0.95
N ILE A 3 16.04 4.02 -1.23
CA ILE A 3 16.35 3.63 -2.61
C ILE A 3 15.05 3.32 -3.36
N GLU A 4 14.08 2.75 -2.67
CA GLU A 4 12.79 2.42 -3.28
C GLU A 4 12.06 3.67 -3.78
N THR A 5 12.05 4.73 -2.99
CA THR A 5 11.41 5.98 -3.39
C THR A 5 12.07 6.56 -4.63
N ARG A 6 13.41 6.41 -4.73
CA ARG A 6 14.16 6.93 -5.86
C ARG A 6 13.92 6.13 -7.15
N MET A 7 13.88 4.79 -7.02
CA MET A 7 13.72 3.92 -8.18
C MET A 7 12.27 3.69 -8.58
N HIS A 8 11.38 3.83 -7.63
CA HIS A 8 9.96 3.55 -7.82
C HIS A 8 9.14 4.72 -7.33
N PRO A 9 8.82 5.66 -8.23
CA PRO A 9 8.00 6.82 -7.86
C PRO A 9 6.70 6.40 -7.21
N ARG A 10 6.30 7.15 -6.20
CA ARG A 10 5.08 6.89 -5.44
C ARG A 10 4.05 7.96 -5.72
N ILE A 11 2.79 7.57 -5.73
CA ILE A 11 1.66 8.50 -5.86
C ILE A 11 0.73 8.33 -4.69
N HIS A 12 0.02 9.40 -4.35
CA HIS A 12 -1.00 9.35 -3.32
C HIS A 12 -2.27 8.69 -3.88
N VAL A 13 -2.73 7.67 -3.20
CA VAL A 13 -4.00 7.02 -3.50
C VAL A 13 -4.69 6.72 -2.19
N ASN A 14 -6.00 6.82 -2.16
CA ASN A 14 -6.78 6.63 -0.95
C ASN A 14 -7.79 5.51 -1.19
N TRP A 15 -7.27 4.29 -1.32
CA TRP A 15 -8.09 3.13 -1.64
C TRP A 15 -8.42 2.33 -0.38
N PRO A 16 -9.66 1.87 -0.23
CA PRO A 16 -9.97 0.89 0.79
C PRO A 16 -9.10 -0.34 0.63
N THR A 17 -8.67 -0.91 1.74
CA THR A 17 -7.70 -2.00 1.75
C THR A 17 -8.07 -3.00 2.83
N PHE A 18 -7.91 -4.28 2.53
CA PHE A 18 -8.07 -5.35 3.51
C PHE A 18 -6.81 -6.19 3.55
N ILE A 19 -6.30 -6.39 4.75
CA ILE A 19 -5.09 -7.15 4.97
C ILE A 19 -5.47 -8.43 5.71
N LYS A 20 -5.12 -9.57 5.12
CA LYS A 20 -5.39 -10.86 5.74
C LYS A 20 -4.13 -11.34 6.43
N THR A 21 -4.22 -11.54 7.74
CA THR A 21 -3.13 -12.03 8.57
C THR A 21 -3.53 -13.32 9.23
N ARG A 22 -2.62 -13.90 10.02
CA ARG A 22 -2.94 -15.11 10.80
C ARG A 22 -4.03 -14.87 11.82
N GLN A 23 -4.11 -13.64 12.33
CA GLN A 23 -5.06 -13.31 13.38
C GLN A 23 -6.40 -12.81 12.86
N GLY A 24 -6.55 -12.67 11.55
CA GLY A 24 -7.79 -12.19 10.95
C GLY A 24 -7.54 -11.13 9.91
N SER A 25 -8.58 -10.34 9.64
CA SER A 25 -8.50 -9.28 8.63
C SER A 25 -8.40 -7.92 9.29
N ILE A 26 -7.57 -7.06 8.70
CA ILE A 26 -7.42 -5.67 9.12
C ILE A 26 -7.90 -4.80 7.98
N ALA A 27 -8.84 -3.89 8.27
CA ALA A 27 -9.30 -2.91 7.30
C ALA A 27 -8.43 -1.67 7.40
N GLY A 28 -8.14 -1.06 6.26
CA GLY A 28 -7.33 0.15 6.22
C GLY A 28 -7.56 0.93 4.95
N LYS A 29 -6.72 1.93 4.75
CA LYS A 29 -6.70 2.74 3.53
C LYS A 29 -5.26 2.92 3.09
N THR A 30 -5.06 2.94 1.78
CA THR A 30 -3.74 3.29 1.26
C THR A 30 -3.47 4.78 1.47
N SER A 31 -2.22 5.12 1.66
CA SER A 31 -1.75 6.50 1.68
C SER A 31 -1.01 6.81 0.39
N ASP A 32 -0.17 5.90 -0.04
CA ASP A 32 0.54 6.01 -1.30
C ASP A 32 0.92 4.63 -1.81
N ILE A 33 1.26 4.56 -3.09
CA ILE A 33 1.58 3.30 -3.75
C ILE A 33 2.63 3.53 -4.84
N SER A 34 3.44 2.49 -5.06
CA SER A 34 4.36 2.40 -6.20
C SER A 34 4.24 1.00 -6.80
N VAL A 35 4.99 0.73 -7.85
CA VAL A 35 5.02 -0.61 -8.44
C VAL A 35 5.69 -1.63 -7.51
N ALA A 36 6.40 -1.18 -6.49
CA ALA A 36 7.15 -2.05 -5.58
C ALA A 36 6.46 -2.27 -4.24
N GLY A 37 5.52 -1.41 -3.85
CA GLY A 37 4.89 -1.53 -2.56
C GLY A 37 3.85 -0.47 -2.27
N VAL A 38 3.28 -0.54 -1.07
CA VAL A 38 2.16 0.31 -0.67
C VAL A 38 2.34 0.72 0.79
N PHE A 39 1.93 1.95 1.11
CA PHE A 39 1.84 2.42 2.48
C PHE A 39 0.37 2.47 2.87
N ILE A 40 0.04 1.85 4.00
CA ILE A 40 -1.33 1.66 4.45
C ILE A 40 -1.49 2.24 5.85
N LEU A 41 -2.64 2.86 6.09
CA LEU A 41 -3.04 3.33 7.41
C LEU A 41 -4.17 2.46 7.92
N SER A 42 -4.09 2.02 9.18
CA SER A 42 -5.14 1.19 9.77
C SER A 42 -5.29 1.48 11.26
N SER A 43 -6.36 0.93 11.85
CA SER A 43 -6.59 1.06 13.29
C SER A 43 -6.00 -0.11 14.08
N ALA A 44 -5.44 -1.09 13.41
CA ALA A 44 -4.86 -2.27 14.05
C ALA A 44 -3.37 -2.38 13.73
N GLU A 45 -2.58 -2.81 14.72
CA GLU A 45 -1.15 -2.95 14.55
C GLU A 45 -0.83 -4.22 13.75
N PRO A 46 -0.03 -4.11 12.68
CA PRO A 46 0.38 -5.29 11.91
C PRO A 46 1.57 -5.99 12.55
N GLU A 47 1.75 -7.25 12.21
CA GLU A 47 2.99 -7.95 12.53
C GLU A 47 3.99 -7.74 11.40
N LEU A 48 5.22 -7.36 11.78
CA LEU A 48 6.29 -7.16 10.80
C LEU A 48 6.87 -8.51 10.35
N ASP A 49 7.51 -8.49 9.19
CA ASP A 49 8.20 -9.63 8.59
C ASP A 49 7.33 -10.80 8.21
N GLN A 50 6.03 -10.62 8.22
CA GLN A 50 5.11 -11.65 7.78
C GLN A 50 4.67 -11.44 6.36
N ARG A 51 4.43 -12.55 5.67
CA ARG A 51 3.77 -12.51 4.38
C ARG A 51 2.28 -12.36 4.64
N ILE A 52 1.67 -11.42 3.96
CA ILE A 52 0.26 -11.11 4.12
C ILE A 52 -0.41 -11.01 2.76
N SER A 53 -1.69 -11.30 2.76
CA SER A 53 -2.50 -11.08 1.55
C SER A 53 -3.16 -9.73 1.67
N ILE A 54 -2.97 -8.88 0.66
CA ILE A 54 -3.52 -7.53 0.64
C ILE A 54 -4.50 -7.42 -0.53
N LEU A 55 -5.70 -6.93 -0.23
CA LEU A 55 -6.69 -6.60 -1.25
C LEU A 55 -6.79 -5.10 -1.32
N LEU A 56 -6.45 -4.53 -2.47
CA LEU A 56 -6.56 -3.11 -2.73
C LEU A 56 -7.78 -2.86 -3.60
N GLN A 57 -8.58 -1.84 -3.27
CA GLN A 57 -9.82 -1.57 -3.99
C GLN A 57 -9.82 -0.18 -4.59
N PRO A 58 -9.21 -0.02 -5.78
CA PRO A 58 -9.26 1.27 -6.48
C PRO A 58 -10.70 1.65 -6.83
N LEU A 59 -10.98 2.93 -6.78
CA LEU A 59 -12.30 3.42 -7.18
C LEU A 59 -12.48 3.27 -8.69
N GLY A 60 -13.61 2.68 -9.09
CA GLY A 60 -13.94 2.55 -10.51
C GLY A 60 -13.10 1.56 -11.29
N ALA A 61 -12.36 0.70 -10.58
CA ALA A 61 -11.52 -0.30 -11.22
C ALA A 61 -11.64 -1.61 -10.44
N LYS A 62 -11.14 -2.68 -11.03
CA LYS A 62 -11.21 -3.96 -10.35
C LYS A 62 -10.21 -4.04 -9.21
N SER A 63 -10.51 -4.89 -8.24
CA SER A 63 -9.64 -5.11 -7.08
C SER A 63 -8.29 -5.66 -7.50
N ILE A 64 -7.27 -5.28 -6.73
CA ILE A 64 -5.90 -5.75 -6.92
C ILE A 64 -5.54 -6.60 -5.72
N ARG A 65 -5.12 -7.83 -5.97
CA ARG A 65 -4.71 -8.75 -4.90
C ARG A 65 -3.22 -8.98 -4.98
N VAL A 66 -2.53 -8.73 -3.87
CA VAL A 66 -1.08 -8.90 -3.80
C VAL A 66 -0.69 -9.70 -2.57
N ILE A 67 0.47 -10.34 -2.66
CA ILE A 67 1.15 -10.87 -1.48
C ILE A 67 2.24 -9.88 -1.13
N GLY A 68 2.23 -9.40 0.10
CA GLY A 68 3.21 -8.43 0.54
C GLY A 68 3.94 -8.90 1.78
N LYS A 69 5.01 -8.19 2.10
CA LYS A 69 5.75 -8.38 3.33
C LYS A 69 5.78 -7.05 4.07
N MET A 70 5.34 -7.05 5.32
CA MET A 70 5.43 -5.85 6.14
C MET A 70 6.88 -5.58 6.51
N VAL A 71 7.40 -4.43 6.10
CA VAL A 71 8.80 -4.10 6.31
C VAL A 71 8.99 -2.97 7.31
N TRP A 72 7.93 -2.24 7.64
CA TRP A 72 8.01 -1.14 8.58
C TRP A 72 6.63 -0.79 9.11
N SER A 73 6.56 -0.39 10.38
CA SER A 73 5.33 0.17 10.92
C SER A 73 5.65 1.21 11.98
N ASP A 74 4.71 2.13 12.19
CA ASP A 74 4.78 3.12 13.24
C ASP A 74 3.36 3.46 13.67
N SER A 75 3.24 4.09 14.83
CA SER A 75 1.93 4.51 15.33
C SER A 75 1.88 6.02 15.46
N PHE A 76 0.69 6.55 15.26
CA PHE A 76 0.44 7.99 15.33
C PHE A 76 -0.72 8.23 16.30
N ASP A 77 -0.45 9.01 17.34
CA ASP A 77 -1.46 9.35 18.33
C ASP A 77 -2.19 10.62 17.86
N LEU A 78 -3.47 10.50 17.56
CA LEU A 78 -4.29 11.60 17.08
C LEU A 78 -5.17 12.21 18.19
N GLY A 79 -4.85 11.88 19.44
CA GLY A 79 -5.58 12.42 20.59
C GLY A 79 -6.68 11.50 21.07
N ASP A 80 -7.64 11.19 20.22
CA ASP A 80 -8.76 10.31 20.55
C ASP A 80 -8.59 8.89 20.04
N LYS A 81 -7.58 8.66 19.23
CA LYS A 81 -7.33 7.33 18.64
C LYS A 81 -5.88 7.21 18.21
N ILE A 82 -5.45 5.97 18.05
CA ILE A 82 -4.13 5.64 17.50
C ILE A 82 -4.32 5.05 16.12
N VAL A 83 -3.54 5.54 15.18
CA VAL A 83 -3.51 5.05 13.81
C VAL A 83 -2.16 4.41 13.56
N PHE A 84 -2.14 3.27 12.91
CA PHE A 84 -0.91 2.58 12.55
C PHE A 84 -0.63 2.77 11.06
N GLY A 85 0.57 3.23 10.75
CA GLY A 85 1.07 3.30 9.39
C GLY A 85 1.98 2.11 9.14
N MET A 86 1.85 1.49 7.98
CA MET A 86 2.65 0.31 7.66
C MET A 86 3.09 0.33 6.21
N ALA A 87 4.35 0.00 5.99
CA ALA A 87 4.90 -0.13 4.65
C ALA A 87 5.00 -1.60 4.30
N SER A 88 4.45 -1.97 3.16
CA SER A 88 4.51 -3.33 2.66
C SER A 88 5.21 -3.34 1.29
N ARG A 89 6.15 -4.26 1.13
CA ARG A 89 6.78 -4.51 -0.16
C ARG A 89 6.02 -5.63 -0.85
N PHE A 90 5.76 -5.48 -2.15
CA PHE A 90 5.09 -6.52 -2.91
C PHE A 90 6.05 -7.68 -3.17
N ILE A 91 5.61 -8.89 -2.82
CA ILE A 91 6.37 -10.12 -3.10
C ILE A 91 5.80 -10.78 -4.35
N ALA A 92 4.47 -10.76 -4.50
CA ALA A 92 3.80 -11.35 -5.65
C ALA A 92 2.63 -10.46 -6.05
N ILE A 93 2.60 -10.09 -7.31
CA ILE A 93 1.54 -9.31 -7.92
C ILE A 93 1.43 -9.74 -9.37
N SER A 94 0.22 -9.80 -9.91
CA SER A 94 0.06 -10.19 -11.31
C SER A 94 0.66 -9.13 -12.24
N PRO A 95 1.19 -9.54 -13.41
CA PRO A 95 1.71 -8.57 -14.37
C PRO A 95 0.68 -7.52 -14.78
N GLU A 96 -0.58 -7.93 -14.92
CA GLU A 96 -1.67 -7.03 -15.27
C GLU A 96 -1.88 -5.96 -14.20
N ASP A 97 -1.91 -6.36 -12.93
CA ASP A 97 -2.10 -5.42 -11.83
C ASP A 97 -0.90 -4.50 -11.66
N GLN A 98 0.31 -5.05 -11.84
CA GLN A 98 1.52 -4.25 -11.78
C GLN A 98 1.53 -3.19 -12.88
N GLN A 99 1.08 -3.55 -14.08
CA GLN A 99 1.00 -2.60 -15.18
C GLN A 99 -0.02 -1.51 -14.89
N TYR A 100 -1.14 -1.88 -14.28
CA TYR A 100 -2.15 -0.90 -13.89
C TYR A 100 -1.56 0.15 -12.94
N ILE A 101 -0.81 -0.29 -11.94
CA ILE A 101 -0.16 0.63 -11.01
C ILE A 101 0.89 1.48 -11.73
N ALA A 102 1.69 0.87 -12.60
CA ALA A 102 2.71 1.59 -13.36
C ALA A 102 2.09 2.69 -14.22
N ASP A 103 0.97 2.39 -14.86
CA ASP A 103 0.27 3.38 -15.69
C ASP A 103 -0.27 4.54 -14.86
N LEU A 104 -0.81 4.25 -13.68
CA LEU A 104 -1.28 5.29 -12.78
C LEU A 104 -0.15 6.19 -12.31
N VAL A 105 0.96 5.60 -11.92
CA VAL A 105 2.12 6.36 -11.44
C VAL A 105 2.64 7.27 -12.54
N GLU A 106 2.76 6.76 -13.76
CA GLU A 106 3.21 7.53 -14.90
C GLU A 106 2.27 8.69 -15.20
N LYS A 107 0.97 8.43 -15.16
CA LYS A 107 -0.04 9.46 -15.41
C LYS A 107 0.03 10.58 -14.39
N GLU A 108 0.14 10.24 -13.12
CA GLU A 108 0.23 11.24 -12.06
C GLU A 108 1.54 12.01 -12.11
N ALA A 109 2.64 11.34 -12.41
CA ALA A 109 3.94 12.01 -12.58
C ALA A 109 3.90 12.98 -13.75
N GLY A 110 3.23 12.61 -14.85
CA GLY A 110 3.06 13.49 -16.01
C GLY A 110 2.29 14.75 -15.67
N ARG A 111 1.27 14.65 -14.85
CA ARG A 111 0.49 15.81 -14.41
C ARG A 111 1.34 16.76 -13.58
N GLY A 112 2.23 16.22 -12.76
CA GLY A 112 3.07 17.05 -11.91
C GLY A 112 4.12 17.84 -12.66
N LYS A 113 4.35 17.52 -13.93
CA LYS A 113 5.35 18.17 -14.74
C LYS A 113 4.82 19.29 -15.61
N SER A 114 3.55 19.50 -15.63
CA SER A 114 2.93 20.51 -16.48
C SER A 114 3.30 21.93 -16.07
#